data_6b0fa025246515c2b8045bbe955333bc
#
_entry.id   6b0fa025246515c2b8045bbe955333bc
#
_cell.length_a   1.000
_cell.length_b   1.000
_cell.length_c   1.000
_cell.angle_alpha   90.00
_cell.angle_beta   90.00
_cell.angle_gamma   90.00
#
_symmetry.space_group_name_H-M   'P 1'
#
loop_
_entity.id
_entity.type
_entity.pdbx_description
1 polymer ?
#
loop_
_entity_poly.entity_id
_entity_poly.type
_entity_poly.pdbx_seq_one_letter_code
_entity_poly.pdbx_strand_id
1 'polypeptide(L)'
;MNPAPIFQKPGSALILLGHGSTVNPDSSAPTLYHAGEIKRRGCFGEVVCAFWKEEPGFRQVLDMVESTDIYIVPNFISEGYFTQKIIPRELGLHGPVTTLPARPGRPARILKYCEPAGNHSRMTEFLLDRAREAAPGVDPGQAALVIVGHGTSLNENSGLAVNKQAARIRARHQYAEVLGMFIEQTPFVTGWQQHTTAPNVIVVPFFISDGMHSYQDIPVLLGIQAARGAAAGGAEIFRRDPYSIGGRRLYYSSAIGADRLFTDVILDQVLRFDTRRPRLSCAPDAASSLSPGCARR
;
A
#
# COMPACT_ATOMS: atom_id res chain seq x y z
N MET A 1 -4.71 29.18 12.46
CA MET A 1 -4.85 27.71 12.35
C MET A 1 -3.74 27.10 13.20
N ASN A 2 -4.07 26.41 14.29
CA ASN A 2 -3.06 25.64 15.02
C ASN A 2 -2.51 24.56 14.09
N PRO A 3 -1.17 24.43 13.96
CA PRO A 3 -0.61 23.33 13.21
C PRO A 3 -1.12 22.02 13.83
N ALA A 4 -1.57 21.09 12.98
CA ALA A 4 -1.92 19.75 13.44
C ALA A 4 -0.77 19.20 14.31
N PRO A 5 -1.07 18.46 15.40
CA PRO A 5 -0.03 17.96 16.27
C PRO A 5 1.00 17.21 15.44
N ILE A 6 2.25 17.67 15.51
CA ILE A 6 3.36 17.07 14.77
C ILE A 6 3.50 15.64 15.30
N PHE A 7 3.20 14.67 14.43
CA PHE A 7 3.40 13.26 14.74
C PHE A 7 4.90 13.02 14.99
N GLN A 8 5.27 12.63 16.21
CA GLN A 8 6.66 12.48 16.63
C GLN A 8 6.86 11.19 17.43
N LYS A 9 7.80 10.37 16.98
CA LYS A 9 8.24 9.12 17.62
C LYS A 9 9.77 8.98 17.56
N PRO A 10 10.53 9.93 18.16
CA PRO A 10 11.99 10.00 18.02
C PRO A 10 12.72 8.79 18.63
N GLY A 11 12.09 8.06 19.56
CA GLY A 11 12.64 6.84 20.14
C GLY A 11 12.25 5.54 19.42
N SER A 12 11.53 5.63 18.30
CA SER A 12 11.05 4.47 17.56
C SER A 12 11.63 4.43 16.16
N ALA A 13 11.70 3.22 15.58
CA ALA A 13 11.98 3.01 14.17
C ALA A 13 10.68 2.79 13.38
N LEU A 14 10.70 3.21 12.12
CA LEU A 14 9.72 2.84 11.10
C LEU A 14 10.38 1.97 10.04
N ILE A 15 9.83 0.81 9.81
CA ILE A 15 10.18 -0.09 8.71
C ILE A 15 9.05 -0.06 7.68
N LEU A 16 9.35 0.36 6.45
CA LEU A 16 8.46 0.27 5.31
C LEU A 16 8.81 -0.96 4.48
N LEU A 17 7.82 -1.81 4.21
CA LEU A 17 8.00 -3.03 3.46
C LEU A 17 7.31 -2.93 2.11
N GLY A 18 8.07 -3.12 1.02
CA GLY A 18 7.57 -3.12 -0.35
C GLY A 18 7.79 -4.46 -1.04
N HIS A 19 7.19 -4.64 -2.22
CA HIS A 19 7.43 -5.83 -3.02
C HIS A 19 8.81 -5.78 -3.71
N GLY A 20 9.15 -4.64 -4.31
CA GLY A 20 10.34 -4.49 -5.13
C GLY A 20 10.28 -5.30 -6.44
N SER A 21 11.34 -5.23 -7.23
CA SER A 21 11.49 -6.01 -8.46
C SER A 21 12.95 -6.11 -8.87
N THR A 22 13.39 -7.28 -9.31
CA THR A 22 14.75 -7.49 -9.84
C THR A 22 14.94 -6.92 -11.26
N VAL A 23 13.86 -6.50 -11.92
CA VAL A 23 13.89 -6.10 -13.34
C VAL A 23 13.39 -4.67 -13.57
N ASN A 24 12.71 -4.06 -12.60
CA ASN A 24 12.18 -2.70 -12.75
C ASN A 24 12.30 -1.91 -11.44
N PRO A 25 13.21 -0.90 -11.38
CA PRO A 25 13.46 -0.09 -10.17
C PRO A 25 12.25 0.77 -9.76
N ASP A 26 11.32 1.08 -10.68
CA ASP A 26 10.13 1.86 -10.35
C ASP A 26 9.18 1.12 -9.39
N SER A 27 9.38 -0.20 -9.24
CA SER A 27 8.60 -1.01 -8.29
C SER A 27 8.88 -0.65 -6.83
N SER A 28 10.10 -0.25 -6.49
CA SER A 28 10.49 0.18 -5.14
C SER A 28 10.42 1.70 -4.94
N ALA A 29 10.46 2.47 -6.03
CA ALA A 29 10.56 3.93 -6.01
C ALA A 29 9.53 4.62 -5.10
N PRO A 30 8.22 4.32 -5.11
CA PRO A 30 7.27 4.97 -4.19
C PRO A 30 7.57 4.67 -2.72
N THR A 31 7.96 3.44 -2.38
CA THR A 31 8.30 3.07 -1.00
C THR A 31 9.52 3.84 -0.51
N LEU A 32 10.57 3.93 -1.34
CA LEU A 32 11.77 4.70 -1.05
C LEU A 32 11.48 6.18 -0.93
N TYR A 33 10.65 6.74 -1.82
CA TYR A 33 10.23 8.14 -1.79
C TYR A 33 9.53 8.48 -0.47
N HIS A 34 8.53 7.68 -0.06
CA HIS A 34 7.79 7.94 1.18
C HIS A 34 8.66 7.77 2.42
N ALA A 35 9.56 6.80 2.45
CA ALA A 35 10.52 6.65 3.54
C ALA A 35 11.45 7.86 3.64
N GLY A 36 11.97 8.35 2.51
CA GLY A 36 12.78 9.56 2.45
C GLY A 36 12.03 10.79 2.94
N GLU A 37 10.77 10.95 2.56
CA GLU A 37 9.92 12.05 3.00
C GLU A 37 9.64 11.97 4.52
N ILE A 38 9.33 10.78 5.07
CA ILE A 38 9.13 10.58 6.51
C ILE A 38 10.42 10.87 7.28
N LYS A 39 11.56 10.43 6.77
CA LYS A 39 12.87 10.73 7.34
C LYS A 39 13.15 12.23 7.36
N ARG A 40 12.85 12.93 6.25
CA ARG A 40 13.01 14.39 6.14
C ARG A 40 12.11 15.15 7.12
N ARG A 41 10.92 14.64 7.41
CA ARG A 41 9.98 15.21 8.41
C ARG A 41 10.44 14.96 9.85
N GLY A 42 11.44 14.10 10.09
CA GLY A 42 11.94 13.78 11.42
C GLY A 42 10.93 13.09 12.33
N CYS A 43 9.96 12.37 11.76
CA CYS A 43 8.87 11.76 12.52
C CYS A 43 9.34 10.58 13.40
N PHE A 44 10.41 9.90 12.99
CA PHE A 44 10.99 8.74 13.68
C PHE A 44 12.48 8.94 13.88
N GLY A 45 13.06 8.25 14.88
CA GLY A 45 14.52 8.20 15.05
C GLY A 45 15.22 7.48 13.93
N GLU A 46 14.59 6.43 13.42
CA GLU A 46 15.09 5.63 12.30
C GLU A 46 13.96 5.36 11.29
N VAL A 47 14.29 5.41 10.00
CA VAL A 47 13.37 5.03 8.92
C VAL A 47 14.16 4.18 7.91
N VAL A 48 13.71 2.97 7.68
CA VAL A 48 14.33 2.02 6.75
C VAL A 48 13.29 1.37 5.84
N CYS A 49 13.72 0.92 4.67
CA CYS A 49 12.90 0.13 3.75
C CYS A 49 13.47 -1.28 3.62
N ALA A 50 12.60 -2.25 3.33
CA ALA A 50 13.00 -3.55 2.86
C ALA A 50 12.02 -4.10 1.84
N PHE A 51 12.48 -5.02 1.00
CA PHE A 51 11.72 -5.51 -0.14
C PHE A 51 11.75 -7.04 -0.20
N TRP A 52 10.75 -7.59 -0.91
CA TRP A 52 10.72 -9.03 -1.18
C TRP A 52 11.66 -9.43 -2.32
N LYS A 53 11.80 -8.57 -3.33
CA LYS A 53 12.54 -8.86 -4.57
C LYS A 53 13.80 -8.01 -4.77
N GLU A 54 14.13 -7.15 -3.81
CA GLU A 54 15.31 -6.26 -3.84
C GLU A 54 15.99 -6.26 -2.47
N GLU A 55 17.25 -5.87 -2.44
CA GLU A 55 17.98 -5.61 -1.20
C GLU A 55 17.72 -4.18 -0.67
N PRO A 56 17.65 -3.98 0.62
CA PRO A 56 17.72 -5.01 1.67
C PRO A 56 16.44 -5.87 1.72
N GLY A 57 16.61 -7.16 1.90
CA GLY A 57 15.50 -8.11 2.01
C GLY A 57 14.81 -8.08 3.38
N PHE A 58 13.60 -8.64 3.47
CA PHE A 58 12.82 -8.64 4.72
C PHE A 58 13.58 -9.24 5.92
N ARG A 59 14.39 -10.28 5.70
CA ARG A 59 15.15 -10.93 6.78
C ARG A 59 16.26 -10.07 7.36
N GLN A 60 16.78 -9.14 6.59
CA GLN A 60 17.92 -8.29 6.97
C GLN A 60 17.47 -7.04 7.74
N VAL A 61 16.22 -6.58 7.51
CA VAL A 61 15.79 -5.26 7.95
C VAL A 61 15.81 -5.06 9.47
N LEU A 62 15.56 -6.12 10.24
CA LEU A 62 15.64 -6.05 11.71
C LEU A 62 17.06 -5.86 12.22
N ASP A 63 18.07 -6.20 11.43
CA ASP A 63 19.47 -5.97 11.75
C ASP A 63 19.95 -4.56 11.40
N MET A 64 19.16 -3.83 10.63
CA MET A 64 19.47 -2.47 10.19
C MET A 64 18.96 -1.37 11.16
N VAL A 65 18.20 -1.73 12.20
CA VAL A 65 17.66 -0.78 13.16
C VAL A 65 18.13 -1.10 14.58
N GLU A 66 18.44 -0.04 15.33
CA GLU A 66 18.88 -0.12 16.74
C GLU A 66 17.73 0.08 17.72
N SER A 67 16.68 0.78 17.32
CA SER A 67 15.52 1.07 18.15
C SER A 67 14.87 -0.20 18.70
N THR A 68 14.40 -0.12 19.93
CA THR A 68 13.67 -1.23 20.59
C THR A 68 12.17 -1.19 20.33
N ASP A 69 11.63 -0.06 19.92
CA ASP A 69 10.23 0.15 19.57
C ASP A 69 10.12 0.35 18.04
N ILE A 70 9.55 -0.63 17.34
CA ILE A 70 9.62 -0.72 15.88
C ILE A 70 8.22 -0.84 15.30
N TYR A 71 7.85 0.13 14.46
CA TYR A 71 6.64 0.07 13.65
C TYR A 71 6.96 -0.50 12.27
N ILE A 72 6.14 -1.45 11.82
CA ILE A 72 6.29 -2.12 10.52
C ILE A 72 5.03 -1.85 9.72
N VAL A 73 5.15 -1.08 8.64
CA VAL A 73 4.03 -0.75 7.75
C VAL A 73 4.25 -1.42 6.40
N PRO A 74 3.39 -2.39 6.03
CA PRO A 74 3.40 -2.93 4.67
C PRO A 74 2.90 -1.88 3.67
N ASN A 75 3.75 -1.47 2.74
CA ASN A 75 3.37 -0.62 1.62
C ASN A 75 2.82 -1.47 0.47
N PHE A 76 1.66 -2.09 0.73
CA PHE A 76 0.93 -2.97 -0.16
C PHE A 76 -0.49 -2.46 -0.36
N ILE A 77 -1.06 -2.71 -1.53
CA ILE A 77 -2.37 -2.17 -1.92
C ILE A 77 -3.56 -2.83 -1.20
N SER A 78 -3.37 -3.99 -0.63
CA SER A 78 -4.42 -4.74 0.09
C SER A 78 -3.83 -5.76 1.05
N GLU A 79 -4.66 -6.24 1.94
CA GLU A 79 -4.37 -7.50 2.65
C GLU A 79 -4.38 -8.67 1.67
N GLY A 80 -3.42 -9.58 1.85
CA GLY A 80 -3.29 -10.75 1.00
C GLY A 80 -2.17 -11.66 1.47
N TYR A 81 -1.74 -12.56 0.58
CA TYR A 81 -0.74 -13.57 0.90
C TYR A 81 0.56 -12.98 1.46
N PHE A 82 1.05 -11.86 0.87
CA PHE A 82 2.27 -11.21 1.37
C PHE A 82 2.10 -10.68 2.79
N THR A 83 1.07 -9.91 3.04
CA THR A 83 0.86 -9.23 4.33
C THR A 83 0.42 -10.18 5.44
N GLN A 84 -0.26 -11.29 5.09
CA GLN A 84 -0.80 -12.25 6.06
C GLN A 84 0.09 -13.48 6.28
N LYS A 85 0.98 -13.81 5.35
CA LYS A 85 1.81 -15.04 5.41
C LYS A 85 3.29 -14.76 5.26
N ILE A 86 3.71 -14.09 4.16
CA ILE A 86 5.12 -13.90 3.85
C ILE A 86 5.81 -12.99 4.86
N ILE A 87 5.31 -11.76 5.04
CA ILE A 87 5.91 -10.78 5.96
C ILE A 87 5.96 -11.34 7.40
N PRO A 88 4.87 -11.87 7.97
CA PRO A 88 4.91 -12.47 9.30
C PRO A 88 5.94 -13.58 9.43
N ARG A 89 6.04 -14.47 8.45
CA ARG A 89 7.02 -15.55 8.44
C ARG A 89 8.46 -15.04 8.40
N GLU A 90 8.77 -14.11 7.50
CA GLU A 90 10.14 -13.61 7.30
C GLU A 90 10.66 -12.78 8.48
N LEU A 91 9.76 -12.08 9.19
CA LEU A 91 10.09 -11.26 10.35
C LEU A 91 9.82 -11.95 11.70
N GLY A 92 9.30 -13.18 11.69
CA GLY A 92 8.93 -13.90 12.92
C GLY A 92 7.82 -13.23 13.71
N LEU A 93 6.82 -12.68 13.03
CA LEU A 93 5.70 -11.98 13.68
C LEU A 93 4.63 -12.97 14.15
N HIS A 94 4.20 -12.80 15.40
CA HIS A 94 3.16 -13.61 16.05
C HIS A 94 1.94 -12.76 16.41
N GLY A 95 1.39 -12.04 15.43
CA GLY A 95 0.27 -11.12 15.59
C GLY A 95 0.66 -9.64 15.45
N PRO A 96 -0.24 -8.73 15.80
CA PRO A 96 -0.02 -7.29 15.61
C PRO A 96 1.09 -6.72 16.49
N VAL A 97 1.42 -7.36 17.62
CA VAL A 97 2.62 -7.06 18.43
C VAL A 97 3.38 -8.33 18.67
N THR A 98 4.67 -8.27 18.44
CA THR A 98 5.60 -9.35 18.72
C THR A 98 6.74 -8.80 19.56
N THR A 99 7.01 -9.45 20.68
CA THR A 99 8.19 -9.13 21.51
C THR A 99 9.32 -10.08 21.16
N LEU A 100 10.44 -9.53 20.69
CA LEU A 100 11.68 -10.28 20.53
C LEU A 100 12.46 -10.20 21.83
N PRO A 101 12.84 -11.33 22.43
CA PRO A 101 13.61 -11.34 23.66
C PRO A 101 15.01 -10.74 23.48
N ALA A 102 15.58 -10.23 24.55
CA ALA A 102 16.97 -9.79 24.55
C ALA A 102 17.91 -10.94 24.15
N ARG A 103 18.96 -10.61 23.41
CA ARG A 103 20.04 -11.51 23.01
C ARG A 103 21.39 -10.86 23.34
N PRO A 104 22.51 -11.61 23.38
CA PRO A 104 23.80 -11.01 23.56
C PRO A 104 24.06 -9.86 22.58
N GLY A 105 24.34 -8.66 23.09
CA GLY A 105 24.55 -7.45 22.30
C GLY A 105 23.30 -6.78 21.75
N ARG A 106 22.07 -7.29 22.03
CA ARG A 106 20.81 -6.68 21.57
C ARG A 106 19.75 -6.70 22.67
N PRO A 107 19.16 -5.55 23.01
CA PRO A 107 18.04 -5.48 23.96
C PRO A 107 16.77 -6.16 23.42
N ALA A 108 15.81 -6.42 24.29
CA ALA A 108 14.48 -6.85 23.88
C ALA A 108 13.83 -5.77 22.98
N ARG A 109 13.10 -6.20 21.94
CA ARG A 109 12.46 -5.29 20.98
C ARG A 109 10.97 -5.60 20.83
N ILE A 110 10.18 -4.56 20.60
CA ILE A 110 8.75 -4.65 20.37
C ILE A 110 8.48 -4.31 18.91
N LEU A 111 7.97 -5.28 18.16
CA LEU A 111 7.57 -5.13 16.78
C LEU A 111 6.06 -4.88 16.72
N LYS A 112 5.66 -3.79 16.09
CA LYS A 112 4.28 -3.35 15.91
C LYS A 112 3.91 -3.45 14.44
N TYR A 113 3.17 -4.48 14.08
CA TYR A 113 2.77 -4.76 12.70
C TYR A 113 1.48 -4.05 12.37
N CYS A 114 1.56 -2.98 11.58
CA CYS A 114 0.45 -2.14 11.17
C CYS A 114 -0.35 -2.76 10.02
N GLU A 115 -1.56 -2.26 9.77
CA GLU A 115 -2.31 -2.60 8.58
C GLU A 115 -1.61 -2.12 7.30
N PRO A 116 -1.78 -2.81 6.16
CA PRO A 116 -1.26 -2.35 4.88
C PRO A 116 -1.78 -0.95 4.51
N ALA A 117 -0.93 -0.16 3.84
CA ALA A 117 -1.28 1.19 3.43
C ALA A 117 -2.57 1.22 2.58
N GLY A 118 -2.76 0.24 1.70
CA GLY A 118 -3.93 0.15 0.82
C GLY A 118 -5.28 -0.10 1.52
N ASN A 119 -5.28 -0.48 2.80
CA ASN A 119 -6.52 -0.59 3.59
C ASN A 119 -7.08 0.78 4.01
N HIS A 120 -6.31 1.84 3.82
CA HIS A 120 -6.69 3.18 4.26
C HIS A 120 -7.88 3.74 3.47
N SER A 121 -8.77 4.50 4.14
CA SER A 121 -9.98 5.05 3.53
C SER A 121 -9.71 6.04 2.38
N ARG A 122 -8.55 6.71 2.39
CA ARG A 122 -8.15 7.68 1.34
C ARG A 122 -7.84 7.05 -0.02
N MET A 123 -7.78 5.72 -0.13
CA MET A 123 -7.56 5.06 -1.43
C MET A 123 -8.59 5.46 -2.48
N THR A 124 -9.83 5.70 -2.06
CA THR A 124 -10.90 6.20 -2.96
C THR A 124 -10.53 7.56 -3.55
N GLU A 125 -10.00 8.48 -2.74
CA GLU A 125 -9.63 9.83 -3.20
C GLU A 125 -8.45 9.76 -4.18
N PHE A 126 -7.42 8.95 -3.89
CA PHE A 126 -6.29 8.77 -4.82
C PHE A 126 -6.72 8.24 -6.18
N LEU A 127 -7.66 7.30 -6.22
CA LEU A 127 -8.22 6.81 -7.49
C LEU A 127 -8.94 7.92 -8.26
N LEU A 128 -9.73 8.75 -7.57
CA LEU A 128 -10.43 9.87 -8.18
C LEU A 128 -9.47 10.99 -8.64
N ASP A 129 -8.42 11.26 -7.86
CA ASP A 129 -7.39 12.24 -8.22
C ASP A 129 -6.65 11.80 -9.48
N ARG A 130 -6.20 10.53 -9.54
CA ARG A 130 -5.58 9.96 -10.76
C ARG A 130 -6.50 10.00 -11.97
N ALA A 131 -7.78 9.70 -11.78
CA ALA A 131 -8.74 9.78 -12.90
C ALA A 131 -8.89 11.21 -13.43
N ARG A 132 -8.94 12.22 -12.54
CA ARG A 132 -9.00 13.63 -12.93
C ARG A 132 -7.71 14.11 -13.62
N GLU A 133 -6.55 13.67 -13.13
CA GLU A 133 -5.25 14.00 -13.73
C GLU A 133 -5.07 13.41 -15.13
N ALA A 134 -5.51 12.17 -15.33
CA ALA A 134 -5.41 11.50 -16.63
C ALA A 134 -6.38 12.08 -17.68
N ALA A 135 -7.54 12.56 -17.24
CA ALA A 135 -8.60 13.04 -18.15
C ALA A 135 -9.07 14.45 -17.78
N PRO A 136 -8.18 15.47 -17.82
CA PRO A 136 -8.57 16.83 -17.48
C PRO A 136 -9.63 17.37 -18.44
N GLY A 137 -10.70 17.93 -17.91
CA GLY A 137 -11.79 18.49 -18.71
C GLY A 137 -12.79 17.49 -19.27
N VAL A 138 -12.65 16.20 -19.00
CA VAL A 138 -13.67 15.20 -19.29
C VAL A 138 -14.75 15.25 -18.21
N ASP A 139 -16.00 15.39 -18.61
CA ASP A 139 -17.14 15.27 -17.71
C ASP A 139 -17.25 13.83 -17.19
N PRO A 140 -17.14 13.59 -15.88
CA PRO A 140 -17.29 12.25 -15.31
C PRO A 140 -18.63 11.60 -15.65
N GLY A 141 -19.71 12.40 -15.77
CA GLY A 141 -21.04 11.90 -16.18
C GLY A 141 -21.08 11.34 -17.62
N GLN A 142 -20.05 11.60 -18.43
CA GLN A 142 -19.86 11.06 -19.79
C GLN A 142 -18.70 10.06 -19.85
N ALA A 143 -18.22 9.56 -18.70
CA ALA A 143 -17.07 8.68 -18.63
C ALA A 143 -17.35 7.42 -17.80
N ALA A 144 -16.76 6.29 -18.24
CA ALA A 144 -16.60 5.11 -17.41
C ALA A 144 -15.25 5.16 -16.69
N LEU A 145 -15.24 4.97 -15.37
CA LEU A 145 -14.03 4.78 -14.59
C LEU A 145 -13.76 3.28 -14.40
N VAL A 146 -12.64 2.82 -14.92
CA VAL A 146 -12.18 1.42 -14.82
C VAL A 146 -11.03 1.36 -13.81
N ILE A 147 -11.24 0.69 -12.69
CA ILE A 147 -10.22 0.45 -11.68
C ILE A 147 -9.62 -0.93 -11.97
N VAL A 148 -8.31 -0.97 -12.27
CA VAL A 148 -7.63 -2.22 -12.62
C VAL A 148 -6.81 -2.72 -11.45
N GLY A 149 -7.11 -3.95 -10.99
CA GLY A 149 -6.30 -4.67 -10.02
C GLY A 149 -5.61 -5.88 -10.64
N HIS A 150 -4.70 -6.50 -9.88
CA HIS A 150 -4.05 -7.72 -10.33
C HIS A 150 -5.07 -8.85 -10.49
N GLY A 151 -5.86 -9.07 -9.45
CA GLY A 151 -6.69 -10.25 -9.31
C GLY A 151 -5.82 -11.49 -9.01
N THR A 152 -6.42 -12.55 -8.57
CA THR A 152 -5.78 -13.85 -8.41
C THR A 152 -6.82 -14.90 -8.11
N SER A 153 -6.64 -16.10 -8.65
CA SER A 153 -7.45 -17.27 -8.27
C SER A 153 -7.07 -17.84 -6.90
N LEU A 154 -5.92 -17.40 -6.34
CA LEU A 154 -5.38 -17.95 -5.09
C LEU A 154 -5.88 -17.22 -3.83
N ASN A 155 -6.41 -16.01 -3.97
CA ASN A 155 -6.86 -15.21 -2.83
C ASN A 155 -7.95 -14.20 -3.25
N GLU A 156 -9.13 -14.36 -2.71
CA GLU A 156 -10.29 -13.49 -3.02
C GLU A 156 -10.09 -12.04 -2.54
N ASN A 157 -9.22 -11.79 -1.56
CA ASN A 157 -9.02 -10.45 -0.99
C ASN A 157 -8.48 -9.43 -2.00
N SER A 158 -7.70 -9.87 -2.99
CA SER A 158 -7.18 -9.00 -4.05
C SER A 158 -8.33 -8.39 -4.88
N GLY A 159 -9.29 -9.21 -5.29
CA GLY A 159 -10.47 -8.74 -6.01
C GLY A 159 -11.42 -7.91 -5.12
N LEU A 160 -11.56 -8.29 -3.85
CA LEU A 160 -12.40 -7.56 -2.89
C LEU A 160 -11.97 -6.10 -2.70
N ALA A 161 -10.66 -5.82 -2.66
CA ALA A 161 -10.15 -4.47 -2.50
C ALA A 161 -10.57 -3.55 -3.67
N VAL A 162 -10.41 -4.01 -4.91
CA VAL A 162 -10.84 -3.28 -6.11
C VAL A 162 -12.34 -3.08 -6.13
N ASN A 163 -13.10 -4.14 -5.89
CA ASN A 163 -14.56 -4.11 -5.90
C ASN A 163 -15.12 -3.16 -4.82
N LYS A 164 -14.49 -3.12 -3.65
CA LYS A 164 -14.82 -2.18 -2.57
C LYS A 164 -14.59 -0.72 -2.99
N GLN A 165 -13.49 -0.43 -3.69
CA GLN A 165 -13.25 0.93 -4.20
C GLN A 165 -14.25 1.28 -5.29
N ALA A 166 -14.50 0.38 -6.24
CA ALA A 166 -15.50 0.58 -7.29
C ALA A 166 -16.90 0.85 -6.71
N ALA A 167 -17.32 0.09 -5.70
CA ALA A 167 -18.60 0.28 -5.02
C ALA A 167 -18.68 1.65 -4.31
N ARG A 168 -17.61 2.07 -3.62
CA ARG A 168 -17.54 3.37 -2.94
C ARG A 168 -17.65 4.55 -3.91
N ILE A 169 -16.96 4.45 -5.06
CA ILE A 169 -17.00 5.51 -6.08
C ILE A 169 -18.34 5.49 -6.79
N ARG A 170 -18.91 4.32 -7.08
CA ARG A 170 -20.25 4.20 -7.68
C ARG A 170 -21.33 4.85 -6.81
N ALA A 171 -21.23 4.69 -5.49
CA ALA A 171 -22.16 5.32 -4.55
C ALA A 171 -22.12 6.85 -4.54
N ARG A 172 -21.10 7.47 -5.16
CA ARG A 172 -21.02 8.95 -5.31
C ARG A 172 -21.76 9.46 -6.54
N HIS A 173 -22.19 8.60 -7.45
CA HIS A 173 -22.93 8.93 -8.66
C HIS A 173 -22.28 10.01 -9.54
N GLN A 174 -20.93 10.08 -9.54
CA GLN A 174 -20.18 11.07 -10.30
C GLN A 174 -19.86 10.62 -11.73
N TYR A 175 -19.61 9.31 -11.91
CA TYR A 175 -19.28 8.71 -13.20
C TYR A 175 -20.51 8.03 -13.81
N ALA A 176 -20.59 8.02 -15.15
CA ALA A 176 -21.62 7.26 -15.85
C ALA A 176 -21.58 5.78 -15.44
N GLU A 177 -20.39 5.20 -15.37
CA GLU A 177 -20.14 3.83 -14.94
C GLU A 177 -18.87 3.74 -14.12
N VAL A 178 -18.78 2.79 -13.18
CA VAL A 178 -17.57 2.48 -12.42
C VAL A 178 -17.36 0.97 -12.42
N LEU A 179 -16.26 0.52 -12.97
CA LEU A 179 -15.95 -0.89 -13.17
C LEU A 179 -14.69 -1.30 -12.38
N GLY A 180 -14.74 -2.43 -11.70
CA GLY A 180 -13.55 -3.11 -11.19
C GLY A 180 -13.19 -4.23 -12.17
N MET A 181 -11.98 -4.20 -12.72
CA MET A 181 -11.50 -5.19 -13.68
C MET A 181 -10.10 -5.67 -13.32
N PHE A 182 -9.69 -6.81 -13.85
CA PHE A 182 -8.48 -7.48 -13.38
C PHE A 182 -7.59 -7.98 -14.51
N ILE A 183 -6.31 -8.17 -14.19
CA ILE A 183 -5.33 -8.79 -15.10
C ILE A 183 -5.53 -10.31 -15.13
N GLU A 184 -5.71 -10.96 -13.97
CA GLU A 184 -5.70 -12.42 -13.81
C GLU A 184 -7.01 -13.02 -13.26
N GLN A 185 -8.09 -12.23 -13.24
CA GLN A 185 -9.39 -12.63 -12.71
C GLN A 185 -10.53 -12.01 -13.53
N THR A 186 -11.70 -12.64 -13.56
CA THR A 186 -12.93 -12.05 -14.15
C THR A 186 -13.50 -10.95 -13.23
N PRO A 187 -14.03 -9.87 -13.86
CA PRO A 187 -13.99 -9.53 -15.28
C PRO A 187 -12.58 -9.10 -15.72
N PHE A 188 -12.08 -9.74 -16.77
CA PHE A 188 -10.76 -9.42 -17.32
C PHE A 188 -10.72 -8.05 -17.99
N VAL A 189 -9.65 -7.29 -17.76
CA VAL A 189 -9.47 -5.96 -18.37
C VAL A 189 -9.44 -5.99 -19.90
N THR A 190 -9.06 -7.11 -20.52
CA THR A 190 -9.14 -7.31 -21.98
C THR A 190 -10.55 -7.14 -22.55
N GLY A 191 -11.56 -7.42 -21.74
CA GLY A 191 -12.98 -7.32 -22.14
C GLY A 191 -13.61 -5.95 -21.88
N TRP A 192 -12.86 -4.93 -21.52
CA TRP A 192 -13.39 -3.64 -21.08
C TRP A 192 -14.42 -3.03 -22.05
N GLN A 193 -14.23 -3.22 -23.37
CA GLN A 193 -15.12 -2.68 -24.40
C GLN A 193 -16.54 -3.25 -24.35
N GLN A 194 -16.70 -4.47 -23.81
CA GLN A 194 -17.98 -5.15 -23.66
C GLN A 194 -18.74 -4.72 -22.40
N HIS A 195 -18.02 -4.09 -21.45
CA HIS A 195 -18.56 -3.73 -20.13
C HIS A 195 -19.01 -2.27 -20.01
N THR A 196 -18.75 -1.45 -21.03
CA THR A 196 -19.20 -0.05 -21.07
C THR A 196 -19.47 0.43 -22.47
N THR A 197 -20.42 1.34 -22.63
CA THR A 197 -20.70 2.09 -23.86
C THR A 197 -20.28 3.54 -23.79
N ALA A 198 -19.72 3.98 -22.67
CA ALA A 198 -19.31 5.36 -22.46
C ALA A 198 -18.31 5.83 -23.53
N PRO A 199 -18.44 7.05 -24.07
CA PRO A 199 -17.53 7.57 -25.09
C PRO A 199 -16.12 7.86 -24.55
N ASN A 200 -16.00 8.09 -23.24
CA ASN A 200 -14.74 8.26 -22.53
C ASN A 200 -14.53 7.13 -21.53
N VAL A 201 -13.35 6.55 -21.51
CA VAL A 201 -12.99 5.48 -20.59
C VAL A 201 -11.69 5.87 -19.87
N ILE A 202 -11.76 6.02 -18.56
CA ILE A 202 -10.63 6.41 -17.73
C ILE A 202 -10.17 5.18 -16.96
N VAL A 203 -8.94 4.75 -17.17
CA VAL A 203 -8.38 3.54 -16.56
C VAL A 203 -7.34 3.93 -15.51
N VAL A 204 -7.56 3.49 -14.28
CA VAL A 204 -6.68 3.76 -13.14
C VAL A 204 -6.18 2.45 -12.55
N PRO A 205 -4.87 2.14 -12.63
CA PRO A 205 -4.28 1.01 -11.94
C PRO A 205 -4.35 1.17 -10.42
N PHE A 206 -4.93 0.20 -9.73
CA PHE A 206 -4.97 0.16 -8.27
C PHE A 206 -3.75 -0.59 -7.74
N PHE A 207 -2.58 0.07 -7.85
CA PHE A 207 -1.27 -0.45 -7.45
C PHE A 207 -0.49 0.59 -6.65
N ILE A 208 0.51 0.11 -5.88
CA ILE A 208 1.42 0.99 -5.15
C ILE A 208 2.46 1.61 -6.08
N SER A 209 2.86 0.92 -7.13
CA SER A 209 3.93 1.37 -8.02
C SER A 209 3.62 1.11 -9.48
N ASP A 210 4.21 1.92 -10.35
CA ASP A 210 4.26 1.69 -11.78
C ASP A 210 5.40 0.74 -12.09
N GLY A 211 5.10 -0.54 -12.11
CA GLY A 211 6.01 -1.60 -12.50
C GLY A 211 5.66 -2.17 -13.87
N MET A 212 6.09 -3.42 -14.13
CA MET A 212 5.80 -4.11 -15.39
C MET A 212 4.31 -4.15 -15.72
N HIS A 213 3.45 -4.31 -14.72
CA HIS A 213 2.00 -4.35 -14.96
C HIS A 213 1.48 -3.03 -15.54
N SER A 214 1.87 -1.89 -14.97
CA SER A 214 1.41 -0.58 -15.45
C SER A 214 2.06 -0.18 -16.78
N TYR A 215 3.31 -0.58 -17.03
CA TYR A 215 4.01 -0.18 -18.25
C TYR A 215 3.82 -1.14 -19.44
N GLN A 216 3.55 -2.42 -19.18
CA GLN A 216 3.54 -3.44 -20.21
C GLN A 216 2.25 -4.25 -20.25
N ASP A 217 1.84 -4.86 -19.13
CA ASP A 217 0.74 -5.80 -19.15
C ASP A 217 -0.61 -5.10 -19.41
N ILE A 218 -0.95 -4.10 -18.62
CA ILE A 218 -2.23 -3.38 -18.75
C ILE A 218 -2.33 -2.66 -20.10
N PRO A 219 -1.30 -1.93 -20.59
CA PRO A 219 -1.33 -1.34 -21.92
C PRO A 219 -1.64 -2.32 -23.06
N VAL A 220 -1.03 -3.51 -23.03
CA VAL A 220 -1.32 -4.56 -24.01
C VAL A 220 -2.75 -5.08 -23.88
N LEU A 221 -3.19 -5.35 -22.64
CA LEU A 221 -4.54 -5.86 -22.36
C LEU A 221 -5.65 -4.84 -22.72
N LEU A 222 -5.35 -3.54 -22.63
CA LEU A 222 -6.24 -2.47 -23.06
C LEU A 222 -6.27 -2.27 -24.58
N GLY A 223 -5.29 -2.80 -25.31
CA GLY A 223 -5.11 -2.58 -26.74
C GLY A 223 -4.47 -1.25 -27.12
N ILE A 224 -3.85 -0.53 -26.17
CA ILE A 224 -3.10 0.72 -26.42
C ILE A 224 -1.66 0.45 -26.86
N GLN A 225 -1.19 -0.78 -26.69
CA GLN A 225 0.13 -1.24 -27.12
C GLN A 225 0.01 -2.62 -27.80
N ALA A 226 0.71 -2.82 -28.92
CA ALA A 226 0.55 -4.03 -29.73
C ALA A 226 1.18 -5.29 -29.12
N ALA A 227 2.29 -5.14 -28.40
CA ALA A 227 3.00 -6.26 -27.76
C ALA A 227 3.81 -5.78 -26.58
N ARG A 228 4.20 -6.70 -25.69
CA ARG A 228 5.19 -6.45 -24.64
C ARG A 228 6.52 -6.14 -25.31
N GLY A 229 6.97 -4.89 -25.28
CA GLY A 229 8.22 -4.46 -25.91
C GLY A 229 9.26 -4.08 -24.87
N ALA A 230 10.53 -4.41 -25.14
CA ALA A 230 11.66 -4.05 -24.29
C ALA A 230 11.87 -2.54 -24.11
N ALA A 231 11.29 -1.72 -24.97
CA ALA A 231 11.39 -0.26 -24.93
C ALA A 231 10.22 0.43 -24.17
N ALA A 232 9.28 -0.31 -23.67
CA ALA A 232 8.03 0.22 -23.14
C ALA A 232 8.12 0.58 -21.64
N GLY A 233 9.27 0.67 -21.08
CA GLY A 233 9.45 0.93 -19.67
C GLY A 233 9.45 2.41 -19.31
N GLY A 234 8.41 3.17 -19.64
CA GLY A 234 8.50 4.58 -19.31
C GLY A 234 7.14 5.25 -19.11
N ALA A 235 7.15 6.33 -18.35
CA ALA A 235 6.01 7.21 -18.10
C ALA A 235 5.37 7.81 -19.38
N GLU A 236 5.96 7.59 -20.55
CA GLU A 236 5.44 7.97 -21.87
C GLU A 236 4.03 7.38 -22.13
N ILE A 237 3.76 6.17 -21.62
CA ILE A 237 2.46 5.52 -21.80
C ILE A 237 1.32 6.31 -21.15
N PHE A 238 1.61 7.09 -20.10
CA PHE A 238 0.64 7.93 -19.39
C PHE A 238 0.50 9.33 -19.99
N ARG A 239 1.34 9.68 -21.00
CA ARG A 239 1.38 11.03 -21.60
C ARG A 239 0.66 11.12 -22.92
N ARG A 240 0.23 10.00 -23.49
CA ARG A 240 -0.42 9.92 -24.81
C ARG A 240 -1.94 9.92 -24.74
N ASP A 241 -2.52 10.47 -23.70
CA ASP A 241 -3.96 10.52 -23.54
C ASP A 241 -4.62 11.60 -24.40
N PRO A 242 -5.79 11.31 -25.00
CA PRO A 242 -6.46 10.00 -25.07
C PRO A 242 -5.95 9.07 -26.18
N TYR A 243 -6.05 7.77 -25.94
CA TYR A 243 -5.94 6.76 -26.98
C TYR A 243 -7.29 6.56 -27.67
N SER A 244 -7.30 6.41 -29.00
CA SER A 244 -8.53 6.11 -29.76
C SER A 244 -8.65 4.62 -29.99
N ILE A 245 -9.61 3.96 -29.34
CA ILE A 245 -9.81 2.51 -29.42
C ILE A 245 -11.30 2.20 -29.59
N GLY A 246 -11.65 1.52 -30.69
CA GLY A 246 -13.04 1.13 -30.94
C GLY A 246 -14.03 2.32 -30.98
N GLY A 247 -13.59 3.48 -31.48
CA GLY A 247 -14.40 4.69 -31.54
C GLY A 247 -14.56 5.44 -30.20
N ARG A 248 -13.85 5.02 -29.15
CA ARG A 248 -13.89 5.63 -27.81
C ARG A 248 -12.55 6.27 -27.48
N ARG A 249 -12.57 7.26 -26.58
CA ARG A 249 -11.38 7.89 -26.02
C ARG A 249 -11.01 7.21 -24.72
N LEU A 250 -9.84 6.55 -24.68
CA LEU A 250 -9.31 5.90 -23.50
C LEU A 250 -8.18 6.74 -22.91
N TYR A 251 -8.29 7.02 -21.62
CA TYR A 251 -7.32 7.73 -20.79
C TYR A 251 -6.69 6.74 -19.81
N TYR A 252 -5.38 6.69 -19.75
CA TYR A 252 -4.65 5.74 -18.94
C TYR A 252 -3.75 6.46 -17.92
N SER A 253 -4.01 6.27 -16.63
CA SER A 253 -3.24 6.92 -15.57
C SER A 253 -2.10 6.07 -15.04
N SER A 254 -1.16 6.72 -14.32
CA SER A 254 -0.21 6.03 -13.45
C SER A 254 -0.90 5.44 -12.20
N ALA A 255 -0.17 4.55 -11.50
CA ALA A 255 -0.60 3.97 -10.23
C ALA A 255 -0.72 5.01 -9.11
N ILE A 256 -1.50 4.68 -8.07
CA ILE A 256 -1.85 5.64 -7.01
C ILE A 256 -0.76 5.86 -5.97
N GLY A 257 0.16 4.90 -5.78
CA GLY A 257 1.08 4.93 -4.64
C GLY A 257 2.23 5.93 -4.74
N ALA A 258 2.43 6.59 -5.90
CA ALA A 258 3.39 7.68 -6.05
C ALA A 258 2.85 9.04 -5.60
N ASP A 259 1.59 9.13 -5.18
CA ASP A 259 0.99 10.37 -4.67
C ASP A 259 1.69 10.85 -3.40
N ARG A 260 2.01 12.15 -3.33
CA ARG A 260 2.72 12.73 -2.18
C ARG A 260 1.96 12.57 -0.86
N LEU A 261 0.64 12.62 -0.91
CA LEU A 261 -0.22 12.45 0.27
C LEU A 261 -0.26 11.01 0.77
N PHE A 262 0.29 10.06 0.01
CA PHE A 262 0.41 8.68 0.45
C PHE A 262 1.38 8.52 1.64
N THR A 263 2.34 9.44 1.78
CA THR A 263 3.19 9.55 2.98
C THR A 263 2.36 9.72 4.25
N ASP A 264 1.31 10.55 4.19
CA ASP A 264 0.42 10.79 5.34
C ASP A 264 -0.43 9.55 5.66
N VAL A 265 -0.78 8.76 4.65
CA VAL A 265 -1.45 7.47 4.85
C VAL A 265 -0.58 6.50 5.64
N ILE A 266 0.71 6.41 5.31
CA ILE A 266 1.65 5.56 6.03
C ILE A 266 1.75 5.98 7.51
N LEU A 267 1.87 7.28 7.77
CA LEU A 267 1.90 7.82 9.14
C LEU A 267 0.58 7.57 9.88
N ASP A 268 -0.56 7.70 9.19
CA ASP A 268 -1.87 7.44 9.77
C ASP A 268 -2.08 5.96 10.11
N GLN A 269 -1.49 5.02 9.38
CA GLN A 269 -1.53 3.60 9.76
C GLN A 269 -0.81 3.35 11.11
N VAL A 270 0.27 4.06 11.37
CA VAL A 270 0.94 4.01 12.68
C VAL A 270 0.06 4.62 13.78
N LEU A 271 -0.56 5.77 13.54
CA LEU A 271 -1.49 6.40 14.48
C LEU A 271 -2.67 5.50 14.79
N ARG A 272 -3.26 4.88 13.78
CA ARG A 272 -4.37 3.93 13.93
C ARG A 272 -3.98 2.70 14.73
N PHE A 273 -2.76 2.22 14.54
CA PHE A 273 -2.24 1.13 15.34
C PHE A 273 -2.23 1.48 16.82
N ASP A 274 -1.73 2.65 17.19
CA ASP A 274 -1.66 3.11 18.59
C ASP A 274 -3.04 3.36 19.19
N THR A 275 -3.97 3.92 18.43
CA THR A 275 -5.31 4.30 18.92
C THR A 275 -6.26 3.11 19.06
N ARG A 276 -6.10 2.07 18.24
CA ARG A 276 -6.94 0.85 18.30
C ARG A 276 -6.59 -0.10 19.43
N ARG A 277 -5.45 0.10 20.11
CA ARG A 277 -5.05 -0.71 21.26
C ARG A 277 -5.44 -0.03 22.57
N PRO A 278 -6.13 -0.72 23.48
CA PRO A 278 -6.13 -0.31 24.87
C PRO A 278 -4.65 -0.25 25.30
N ARG A 279 -4.24 0.86 25.89
CA ARG A 279 -2.90 0.98 26.50
C ARG A 279 -2.70 -0.28 27.34
N LEU A 280 -1.69 -1.08 27.03
CA LEU A 280 -1.23 -2.12 27.94
C LEU A 280 -0.91 -1.39 29.24
N SER A 281 -1.80 -1.49 30.23
CA SER A 281 -1.54 -1.00 31.57
C SER A 281 -0.27 -1.71 32.02
N CYS A 282 0.78 -0.95 32.33
CA CYS A 282 1.88 -1.49 33.12
C CYS A 282 1.28 -2.23 34.30
N ALA A 283 1.48 -3.54 34.36
CA ALA A 283 1.15 -4.29 35.54
C ALA A 283 1.93 -3.63 36.69
N PRO A 284 1.28 -3.29 37.80
CA PRO A 284 2.01 -2.81 38.96
C PRO A 284 2.96 -3.91 39.41
N ASP A 285 4.20 -3.52 39.67
CA ASP A 285 5.23 -4.37 40.28
C ASP A 285 4.64 -5.16 41.44
N ALA A 286 4.58 -6.46 41.29
CA ALA A 286 4.35 -7.38 42.40
C ALA A 286 5.67 -7.54 43.15
N ALA A 287 6.07 -6.46 43.84
CA ALA A 287 7.13 -6.51 44.81
C ALA A 287 6.52 -6.26 46.22
N SER A 288 6.84 -7.16 47.10
CA SER A 288 6.64 -7.10 48.56
C SER A 288 5.29 -7.62 49.13
N SER A 289 5.30 -8.90 49.49
CA SER A 289 4.87 -9.32 50.80
C SER A 289 5.44 -10.69 51.16
N LEU A 290 6.71 -10.75 51.45
CA LEU A 290 7.24 -11.75 52.36
C LEU A 290 7.04 -11.21 53.78
N SER A 291 6.07 -11.73 54.47
CA SER A 291 6.02 -11.65 55.92
C SER A 291 6.34 -13.02 56.51
N PRO A 292 7.31 -13.14 57.41
CA PRO A 292 7.59 -14.35 58.13
C PRO A 292 6.81 -14.40 59.42
N GLY A 293 6.25 -15.52 59.75
CA GLY A 293 5.74 -15.75 61.10
C GLY A 293 4.55 -16.73 61.12
N CYS A 294 4.63 -17.86 61.62
CA CYS A 294 4.79 -18.26 62.98
C CYS A 294 4.70 -19.78 63.09
N ALA A 295 5.61 -20.31 63.82
CA ALA A 295 5.61 -21.71 64.26
C ALA A 295 4.48 -22.05 65.27
N ARG A 296 4.28 -23.38 65.47
CA ARG A 296 3.57 -24.11 66.52
C ARG A 296 2.15 -24.57 66.12
N ARG A 297 1.84 -25.81 65.99
CA ARG A 297 2.03 -27.05 66.81
C ARG A 297 1.81 -28.25 65.93
#